data_bbd17a1aa5c3a8758d0365cf765e24b0
#
_entry.id   bbd17a1aa5c3a8758d0365cf765e24b0
#
_cell.length_a   1.000
_cell.length_b   1.000
_cell.length_c   1.000
_cell.angle_alpha   90.00
_cell.angle_beta   90.00
_cell.angle_gamma   90.00
#
_symmetry.space_group_name_H-M   'P 1'
#
loop_
_entity.id
_entity.type
_entity.pdbx_description
1 polymer ?
#
loop_
_entity_poly.entity_id
_entity_poly.type
_entity_poly.pdbx_seq_one_letter_code
_entity_poly.pdbx_strand_id
1 'polypeptide(L)'
;WRVVNPDYMSIRMRNNTARPFGYMSWQFEYDENDHDSGEKTILGETGNWNGEDAVRIICEQEATAKFVARHLYHFFVADELPVPQWPHEAPKDPDAIEAMCKAYFDSDHSIKAMLRAMFTSEFFKDESARYARIKSPAEMVIGTMRLAGPVELPSSDIYAADDACANMGQALMRPPSVEGWQGGTEW
;
A
#
# COMPACT_ATOMS: atom_id res chain seq x y z
N TRP A 1 -2.42 -17.02 18.18
CA TRP A 1 -1.26 -16.44 17.50
C TRP A 1 -0.71 -15.27 18.30
N ARG A 2 0.56 -15.25 18.57
CA ARG A 2 1.25 -14.12 19.20
C ARG A 2 2.56 -13.82 18.47
N VAL A 3 2.96 -12.57 18.49
CA VAL A 3 4.28 -12.18 17.99
C VAL A 3 5.28 -12.34 19.13
N VAL A 4 6.28 -13.17 18.93
CA VAL A 4 7.36 -13.39 19.89
C VAL A 4 8.62 -12.68 19.40
N ASN A 5 9.18 -11.86 20.26
CA ASN A 5 10.50 -11.30 20.05
C ASN A 5 11.48 -11.89 21.07
N PRO A 6 12.27 -12.90 20.69
CA PRO A 6 13.13 -13.63 21.62
C PRO A 6 14.21 -12.73 22.26
N ASP A 7 14.62 -11.67 21.58
CA ASP A 7 15.71 -10.80 22.04
C ASP A 7 15.22 -9.59 22.84
N TYR A 8 13.91 -9.45 23.06
CA TYR A 8 13.35 -8.20 23.53
C TYR A 8 12.22 -8.25 24.52
N MET A 9 12.58 -8.44 25.73
CA MET A 9 11.71 -8.17 26.89
C MET A 9 11.47 -6.68 27.14
N SER A 10 12.20 -5.81 26.47
CA SER A 10 12.25 -4.40 26.82
C SER A 10 11.68 -3.45 25.75
N ILE A 11 10.74 -3.90 24.94
CA ILE A 11 9.90 -3.02 24.10
C ILE A 11 9.23 -1.92 24.94
N ARG A 12 9.07 -2.14 26.23
CA ARG A 12 8.66 -1.11 27.20
C ARG A 12 9.69 -0.03 27.44
N MET A 13 10.88 -0.12 26.90
CA MET A 13 11.84 0.98 26.99
C MET A 13 11.42 2.10 26.06
N ARG A 14 10.65 3.00 26.63
CA ARG A 14 10.13 4.22 26.03
C ARG A 14 11.18 5.10 25.35
N ASN A 15 12.45 4.88 25.57
CA ASN A 15 13.49 5.82 25.22
C ASN A 15 14.63 5.23 24.40
N ASN A 16 14.45 4.06 23.77
CA ASN A 16 15.52 3.53 22.94
C ASN A 16 15.47 4.12 21.52
N THR A 17 15.66 5.43 21.43
CA THR A 17 15.82 6.16 20.18
C THR A 17 17.07 5.73 19.39
N ALA A 18 17.99 5.00 20.03
CA ALA A 18 19.20 4.49 19.40
C ALA A 18 18.99 3.27 18.47
N ARG A 19 17.80 2.69 18.50
CA ARG A 19 17.47 1.54 17.64
C ARG A 19 16.30 1.88 16.73
N PRO A 20 16.56 2.04 15.42
CA PRO A 20 15.52 2.25 14.44
C PRO A 20 14.49 1.11 14.46
N PHE A 21 13.27 1.39 14.11
CA PHE A 21 12.10 0.51 14.17
C PHE A 21 12.34 -0.85 13.48
N GLY A 22 13.15 -0.93 12.44
CA GLY A 22 13.49 -2.16 11.72
C GLY A 22 14.51 -3.07 12.41
N TYR A 23 14.99 -2.71 13.61
CA TYR A 23 16.00 -3.51 14.33
C TYR A 23 15.41 -4.59 15.25
N MET A 24 14.11 -4.61 15.42
CA MET A 24 13.42 -5.64 16.21
C MET A 24 12.96 -6.76 15.28
N SER A 25 13.59 -7.92 15.36
CA SER A 25 13.08 -9.10 14.66
C SER A 25 11.89 -9.67 15.43
N TRP A 26 10.72 -9.43 14.87
CA TRP A 26 9.50 -10.06 15.33
C TRP A 26 9.34 -11.41 14.65
N GLN A 27 9.08 -12.45 15.42
CA GLN A 27 8.71 -13.75 14.90
C GLN A 27 7.28 -14.04 15.26
N PHE A 28 6.59 -14.64 14.31
CA PHE A 28 5.27 -15.16 14.54
C PHE A 28 5.41 -16.58 15.09
N GLU A 29 4.74 -16.86 16.21
CA GLU A 29 4.69 -18.18 16.83
C GLU A 29 3.23 -18.53 17.10
N TYR A 30 2.81 -19.70 16.60
CA TYR A 30 1.52 -20.26 16.93
C TYR A 30 1.62 -21.05 18.23
N ASP A 31 0.79 -20.72 19.21
CA ASP A 31 0.67 -21.44 20.48
C ASP A 31 -0.71 -22.09 20.55
N GLU A 32 -0.75 -23.40 20.42
CA GLU A 32 -1.98 -24.17 20.42
C GLU A 32 -2.72 -24.08 21.77
N ASN A 33 -1.99 -23.90 22.87
CA ASN A 33 -2.60 -23.75 24.21
C ASN A 33 -3.23 -22.38 24.44
N ASP A 34 -2.82 -21.39 23.65
CA ASP A 34 -3.32 -20.01 23.71
C ASP A 34 -4.37 -19.74 22.61
N HIS A 35 -4.61 -20.73 21.76
CA HIS A 35 -5.59 -20.65 20.68
C HIS A 35 -6.99 -20.98 21.19
N ASP A 36 -7.95 -20.10 20.88
CA ASP A 36 -9.36 -20.41 21.08
C ASP A 36 -9.84 -21.45 20.06
N SER A 37 -10.10 -22.66 20.52
CA SER A 37 -10.58 -23.78 19.70
C SER A 37 -12.08 -23.74 19.41
N GLY A 38 -12.80 -22.72 19.87
CA GLY A 38 -14.22 -22.52 19.58
C GLY A 38 -14.50 -22.26 18.11
N GLU A 39 -15.73 -22.50 17.71
CA GLU A 39 -16.23 -22.18 16.39
C GLU A 39 -16.29 -20.65 16.19
N LYS A 40 -15.79 -20.16 15.05
CA LYS A 40 -15.74 -18.74 14.70
C LYS A 40 -16.39 -18.52 13.33
N THR A 41 -17.07 -17.40 13.19
CA THR A 41 -17.58 -16.97 11.88
C THR A 41 -16.80 -15.78 11.38
N ILE A 42 -16.18 -15.92 10.21
CA ILE A 42 -15.38 -14.88 9.55
C ILE A 42 -15.95 -14.69 8.14
N LEU A 43 -16.44 -13.49 7.84
CA LEU A 43 -16.99 -13.12 6.52
C LEU A 43 -18.00 -14.14 5.96
N GLY A 44 -18.79 -14.77 6.83
CA GLY A 44 -19.81 -15.73 6.47
C GLY A 44 -19.37 -17.21 6.49
N GLU A 45 -18.09 -17.48 6.61
CA GLU A 45 -17.56 -18.84 6.79
C GLU A 45 -17.45 -19.19 8.28
N THR A 46 -18.00 -20.33 8.65
CA THR A 46 -18.02 -20.79 10.05
C THR A 46 -17.18 -22.03 10.22
N GLY A 47 -16.30 -22.03 11.23
CA GLY A 47 -15.41 -23.15 11.53
C GLY A 47 -14.46 -22.85 12.70
N ASN A 48 -13.62 -23.83 13.02
CA ASN A 48 -12.55 -23.63 14.00
C ASN A 48 -11.32 -23.02 13.30
N TRP A 49 -11.44 -21.71 12.97
CA TRP A 49 -10.44 -20.97 12.20
C TRP A 49 -9.25 -20.51 13.06
N ASN A 50 -8.05 -20.60 12.49
CA ASN A 50 -6.85 -19.98 13.00
C ASN A 50 -6.50 -18.70 12.19
N GLY A 51 -5.33 -18.09 12.43
CA GLY A 51 -4.93 -16.87 11.74
C GLY A 51 -4.65 -17.07 10.24
N GLU A 52 -4.17 -18.24 9.82
CA GLU A 52 -3.94 -18.55 8.40
C GLU A 52 -5.27 -18.70 7.67
N ASP A 53 -6.26 -19.36 8.30
CA ASP A 53 -7.61 -19.45 7.77
C ASP A 53 -8.25 -18.09 7.61
N ALA A 54 -8.09 -17.21 8.59
CA ALA A 54 -8.61 -15.84 8.50
C ALA A 54 -8.01 -15.08 7.31
N VAL A 55 -6.69 -15.19 7.10
CA VAL A 55 -6.02 -14.57 5.94
C VAL A 55 -6.52 -15.17 4.63
N ARG A 56 -6.65 -16.50 4.55
CA ARG A 56 -7.19 -17.20 3.39
C ARG A 56 -8.60 -16.69 3.05
N ILE A 57 -9.51 -16.69 4.03
CA ILE A 57 -10.89 -16.21 3.86
C ILE A 57 -10.93 -14.77 3.36
N ILE A 58 -10.07 -13.90 3.87
CA ILE A 58 -9.97 -12.50 3.41
C ILE A 58 -9.45 -12.44 1.97
N CYS A 59 -8.43 -13.21 1.61
CA CYS A 59 -7.88 -13.23 0.26
C CYS A 59 -8.85 -13.76 -0.78
N GLU A 60 -9.74 -14.67 -0.41
CA GLU A 60 -10.77 -15.25 -1.28
C GLU A 60 -11.94 -14.28 -1.56
N GLN A 61 -12.03 -13.15 -0.85
CA GLN A 61 -13.10 -12.18 -1.07
C GLN A 61 -12.90 -11.37 -2.37
N GLU A 62 -13.97 -11.24 -3.13
CA GLU A 62 -13.98 -10.37 -4.32
C GLU A 62 -13.64 -8.91 -3.96
N ALA A 63 -14.09 -8.45 -2.80
CA ALA A 63 -13.77 -7.12 -2.29
C ALA A 63 -12.27 -6.91 -2.11
N THR A 64 -11.54 -7.93 -1.65
CA THR A 64 -10.07 -7.87 -1.50
C THR A 64 -9.39 -7.73 -2.86
N ALA A 65 -9.78 -8.55 -3.84
CA ALA A 65 -9.23 -8.47 -5.19
C ALA A 65 -9.47 -7.10 -5.82
N LYS A 66 -10.70 -6.57 -5.73
CA LYS A 66 -11.07 -5.24 -6.24
C LYS A 66 -10.30 -4.12 -5.56
N PHE A 67 -10.17 -4.19 -4.24
CA PHE A 67 -9.44 -3.20 -3.47
C PHE A 67 -7.96 -3.13 -3.89
N VAL A 68 -7.30 -4.29 -3.97
CA VAL A 68 -5.89 -4.35 -4.41
C VAL A 68 -5.75 -3.91 -5.87
N ALA A 69 -6.62 -4.38 -6.76
CA ALA A 69 -6.60 -3.99 -8.17
C ALA A 69 -6.75 -2.47 -8.35
N ARG A 70 -7.69 -1.85 -7.62
CA ARG A 70 -7.94 -0.42 -7.71
C ARG A 70 -6.77 0.41 -7.17
N HIS A 71 -6.10 -0.04 -6.11
CA HIS A 71 -4.86 0.58 -5.63
C HIS A 71 -3.72 0.48 -6.65
N LEU A 72 -3.54 -0.67 -7.29
CA LEU A 72 -2.53 -0.83 -8.34
C LEU A 72 -2.83 0.04 -9.56
N TYR A 73 -4.10 0.09 -9.97
CA TYR A 73 -4.54 0.97 -11.05
C TYR A 73 -4.28 2.44 -10.72
N HIS A 74 -4.69 2.88 -9.54
CA HIS A 74 -4.43 4.25 -9.07
C HIS A 74 -2.94 4.58 -9.05
N PHE A 75 -2.11 3.66 -8.63
CA PHE A 75 -0.68 3.90 -8.52
C PHE A 75 0.04 3.93 -9.88
N PHE A 76 -0.34 3.08 -10.83
CA PHE A 76 0.41 2.88 -12.06
C PHE A 76 -0.27 3.43 -13.32
N VAL A 77 -1.59 3.60 -13.34
CA VAL A 77 -2.35 3.93 -14.56
C VAL A 77 -2.93 5.33 -14.49
N ALA A 78 -3.86 5.58 -13.57
CA ALA A 78 -4.56 6.86 -13.50
C ALA A 78 -5.04 7.15 -12.08
N ASP A 79 -5.13 8.43 -11.72
CA ASP A 79 -5.67 8.84 -10.43
C ASP A 79 -7.13 8.39 -10.28
N GLU A 80 -7.42 7.83 -9.11
CA GLU A 80 -8.74 7.44 -8.65
C GLU A 80 -9.24 8.42 -7.58
N LEU A 81 -10.51 8.37 -7.27
CA LEU A 81 -11.07 9.08 -6.12
C LEU A 81 -10.44 8.57 -4.81
N PRO A 82 -10.45 9.35 -3.73
CA PRO A 82 -9.97 8.90 -2.43
C PRO A 82 -10.66 7.62 -1.94
N VAL A 83 -9.90 6.76 -1.27
CA VAL A 83 -10.34 5.43 -0.79
C VAL A 83 -11.70 5.44 -0.07
N PRO A 84 -12.04 6.42 0.82
CA PRO A 84 -13.33 6.44 1.49
C PRO A 84 -14.54 6.52 0.55
N GLN A 85 -14.35 6.94 -0.70
CA GLN A 85 -15.42 7.03 -1.71
C GLN A 85 -15.60 5.73 -2.50
N TRP A 86 -14.63 4.82 -2.48
CA TRP A 86 -14.64 3.60 -3.29
C TRP A 86 -15.84 2.68 -3.09
N PRO A 87 -16.42 2.53 -1.90
CA PRO A 87 -17.62 1.73 -1.73
C PRO A 87 -18.86 2.29 -2.44
N HIS A 88 -18.85 3.58 -2.78
CA HIS A 88 -20.00 4.30 -3.33
C HIS A 88 -19.80 4.71 -4.78
N GLU A 89 -18.55 4.79 -5.23
CA GLU A 89 -18.16 5.27 -6.54
C GLU A 89 -17.44 4.19 -7.34
N ALA A 90 -17.89 3.95 -8.55
CA ALA A 90 -17.25 2.99 -9.45
C ALA A 90 -15.81 3.42 -9.78
N PRO A 91 -14.90 2.47 -10.06
CA PRO A 91 -13.58 2.80 -10.58
C PRO A 91 -13.69 3.47 -11.95
N LYS A 92 -12.68 4.27 -12.33
CA LYS A 92 -12.62 4.93 -13.64
C LYS A 92 -12.66 3.96 -14.81
N ASP A 93 -12.05 2.81 -14.65
CA ASP A 93 -12.00 1.74 -15.64
C ASP A 93 -12.41 0.41 -14.99
N PRO A 94 -13.72 0.11 -14.93
CA PRO A 94 -14.22 -1.13 -14.36
C PRO A 94 -13.68 -2.39 -15.05
N ASP A 95 -13.50 -2.35 -16.38
CA ASP A 95 -13.04 -3.48 -17.17
C ASP A 95 -11.57 -3.81 -16.87
N ALA A 96 -10.74 -2.80 -16.65
CA ALA A 96 -9.36 -2.97 -16.20
C ALA A 96 -9.31 -3.62 -14.81
N ILE A 97 -10.15 -3.16 -13.88
CA ILE A 97 -10.23 -3.73 -12.53
C ILE A 97 -10.67 -5.19 -12.59
N GLU A 98 -11.68 -5.51 -13.39
CA GLU A 98 -12.18 -6.89 -13.57
C GLU A 98 -11.10 -7.81 -14.15
N ALA A 99 -10.37 -7.37 -15.18
CA ALA A 99 -9.27 -8.13 -15.77
C ALA A 99 -8.16 -8.43 -14.75
N MET A 100 -7.84 -7.46 -13.89
CA MET A 100 -6.85 -7.63 -12.82
C MET A 100 -7.38 -8.59 -11.73
N CYS A 101 -8.65 -8.49 -11.34
CA CYS A 101 -9.27 -9.41 -10.39
C CYS A 101 -9.28 -10.84 -10.93
N LYS A 102 -9.60 -11.03 -12.22
CA LYS A 102 -9.51 -12.34 -12.85
C LYS A 102 -8.10 -12.92 -12.75
N ALA A 103 -7.07 -12.13 -13.05
CA ALA A 103 -5.68 -12.57 -12.95
C ALA A 103 -5.29 -12.94 -11.50
N TYR A 104 -5.86 -12.26 -10.50
CA TYR A 104 -5.67 -12.56 -9.09
C TYR A 104 -6.21 -13.94 -8.72
N PHE A 105 -7.46 -14.24 -9.06
CA PHE A 105 -8.06 -15.52 -8.74
C PHE A 105 -7.49 -16.69 -9.57
N ASP A 106 -7.20 -16.46 -10.86
CA ASP A 106 -6.60 -17.48 -11.73
C ASP A 106 -5.19 -17.91 -11.29
N SER A 107 -4.52 -17.11 -10.47
CA SER A 107 -3.12 -17.32 -10.08
C SER A 107 -2.93 -17.60 -8.59
N ASP A 108 -3.97 -18.01 -7.88
CA ASP A 108 -3.93 -18.21 -6.44
C ASP A 108 -3.48 -16.96 -5.67
N HIS A 109 -4.20 -15.87 -5.91
CA HIS A 109 -4.06 -14.58 -5.24
C HIS A 109 -2.71 -13.85 -5.48
N SER A 110 -2.07 -14.07 -6.63
CA SER A 110 -0.77 -13.48 -6.94
C SER A 110 -0.87 -12.03 -7.40
N ILE A 111 -0.38 -11.09 -6.59
CA ILE A 111 -0.23 -9.67 -6.99
C ILE A 111 0.69 -9.52 -8.21
N LYS A 112 1.71 -10.38 -8.33
CA LYS A 112 2.59 -10.39 -9.51
C LYS A 112 1.82 -10.71 -10.80
N ALA A 113 0.83 -11.59 -10.74
CA ALA A 113 -0.02 -11.89 -11.88
C ALA A 113 -0.92 -10.70 -12.24
N MET A 114 -1.49 -10.02 -11.24
CA MET A 114 -2.25 -8.78 -11.46
C MET A 114 -1.40 -7.71 -12.13
N LEU A 115 -0.19 -7.46 -11.64
CA LEU A 115 0.74 -6.49 -12.23
C LEU A 115 1.12 -6.88 -13.66
N ARG A 116 1.35 -8.16 -13.93
CA ARG A 116 1.62 -8.64 -15.29
C ARG A 116 0.43 -8.40 -16.21
N ALA A 117 -0.78 -8.76 -15.78
CA ALA A 117 -2.00 -8.51 -16.54
C ALA A 117 -2.16 -7.03 -16.86
N MET A 118 -1.94 -6.16 -15.87
CA MET A 118 -1.99 -4.71 -16.04
C MET A 118 -0.96 -4.20 -17.03
N PHE A 119 0.33 -4.45 -16.83
CA PHE A 119 1.40 -3.91 -17.68
C PHE A 119 1.42 -4.44 -19.12
N THR A 120 0.80 -5.61 -19.37
CA THR A 120 0.70 -6.16 -20.72
C THR A 120 -0.62 -5.83 -21.42
N SER A 121 -1.57 -5.21 -20.70
CA SER A 121 -2.90 -4.88 -21.21
C SER A 121 -2.89 -3.73 -22.20
N GLU A 122 -3.96 -3.62 -22.98
CA GLU A 122 -4.18 -2.50 -23.89
C GLU A 122 -4.57 -1.24 -23.09
N PHE A 123 -5.32 -1.36 -22.00
CA PHE A 123 -5.69 -0.20 -21.18
C PHE A 123 -4.49 0.53 -20.57
N PHE A 124 -3.41 -0.19 -20.26
CA PHE A 124 -2.17 0.44 -19.77
C PHE A 124 -1.40 1.17 -20.88
N LYS A 125 -1.51 0.69 -22.12
CA LYS A 125 -0.81 1.26 -23.29
C LYS A 125 -1.64 2.32 -24.01
N ASP A 126 -2.91 2.43 -23.70
CA ASP A 126 -3.81 3.39 -24.31
C ASP A 126 -3.36 4.83 -24.07
N GLU A 127 -3.67 5.71 -25.01
CA GLU A 127 -3.29 7.13 -24.91
C GLU A 127 -3.98 7.83 -23.72
N SER A 128 -5.15 7.37 -23.32
CA SER A 128 -5.89 7.87 -22.15
C SER A 128 -5.16 7.64 -20.81
N ALA A 129 -4.27 6.64 -20.74
CA ALA A 129 -3.43 6.40 -19.58
C ALA A 129 -2.24 7.37 -19.48
N ARG A 130 -1.93 8.10 -20.59
CA ARG A 130 -0.81 9.06 -20.60
C ARG A 130 -1.20 10.34 -19.89
N TYR A 131 -0.36 10.76 -18.94
CA TYR A 131 -0.62 11.94 -18.10
C TYR A 131 -1.90 11.87 -17.27
N ALA A 132 -2.46 10.69 -17.10
CA ALA A 132 -3.68 10.46 -16.33
C ALA A 132 -3.44 10.45 -14.82
N ARG A 133 -2.18 10.55 -14.40
CA ARG A 133 -1.76 10.59 -12.99
C ARG A 133 -1.03 11.88 -12.67
N ILE A 134 -1.46 12.56 -11.61
CA ILE A 134 -0.81 13.75 -11.09
C ILE A 134 0.40 13.33 -10.25
N LYS A 135 1.57 13.90 -10.54
CA LYS A 135 2.77 13.68 -9.75
C LYS A 135 2.61 14.30 -8.37
N SER A 136 3.01 13.57 -7.35
CA SER A 136 3.14 14.16 -6.02
C SER A 136 4.22 15.25 -5.99
N PRO A 137 4.16 16.19 -5.04
CA PRO A 137 5.20 17.19 -4.86
C PRO A 137 6.62 16.59 -4.77
N ALA A 138 6.78 15.51 -4.02
CA ALA A 138 8.07 14.81 -3.94
C ALA A 138 8.52 14.23 -5.28
N GLU A 139 7.64 13.58 -6.03
CA GLU A 139 7.95 13.08 -7.38
C GLU A 139 8.35 14.21 -8.33
N MET A 140 7.67 15.35 -8.26
CA MET A 140 7.96 16.51 -9.09
C MET A 140 9.31 17.14 -8.72
N VAL A 141 9.52 17.46 -7.46
CA VAL A 141 10.74 18.13 -6.98
C VAL A 141 11.97 17.26 -7.18
N ILE A 142 11.94 16.02 -6.70
CA ILE A 142 13.09 15.10 -6.81
C ILE A 142 13.32 14.70 -8.27
N GLY A 143 12.26 14.52 -9.04
CA GLY A 143 12.37 14.27 -10.49
C GLY A 143 13.06 15.43 -11.23
N THR A 144 12.73 16.66 -10.90
CA THR A 144 13.37 17.87 -11.47
C THR A 144 14.83 17.97 -11.06
N MET A 145 15.15 17.75 -9.77
CA MET A 145 16.52 17.75 -9.29
C MET A 145 17.38 16.70 -10.01
N ARG A 146 16.86 15.50 -10.21
CA ARG A 146 17.57 14.43 -10.93
C ARG A 146 17.84 14.79 -12.39
N LEU A 147 16.94 15.52 -13.04
CA LEU A 147 17.15 16.02 -14.40
C LEU A 147 18.19 17.13 -14.45
N ALA A 148 18.29 17.95 -13.41
CA ALA A 148 19.29 19.01 -13.32
C ALA A 148 20.72 18.48 -13.09
N GLY A 149 20.86 17.27 -12.59
CA GLY A 149 22.15 16.62 -12.35
C GLY A 149 22.36 16.12 -10.92
N PRO A 150 23.51 15.53 -10.62
CA PRO A 150 23.83 15.03 -9.28
C PRO A 150 23.97 16.20 -8.30
N VAL A 151 23.43 15.99 -7.10
CA VAL A 151 23.59 16.91 -5.96
C VAL A 151 24.73 16.39 -5.10
N GLU A 152 25.77 17.21 -4.92
CA GLU A 152 26.87 16.88 -3.99
C GLU A 152 26.46 17.20 -2.55
N LEU A 153 26.73 16.25 -1.66
CA LEU A 153 26.41 16.40 -0.23
C LEU A 153 27.62 16.91 0.56
N PRO A 154 27.43 17.78 1.55
CA PRO A 154 26.17 18.42 1.97
C PRO A 154 25.74 19.57 1.05
N SER A 155 24.45 19.72 0.78
CA SER A 155 23.89 20.80 -0.03
C SER A 155 22.68 21.44 0.65
N SER A 156 22.58 22.77 0.55
CA SER A 156 21.39 23.54 0.95
C SER A 156 20.17 23.21 0.08
N ASP A 157 20.39 22.70 -1.12
CA ASP A 157 19.32 22.38 -2.08
C ASP A 157 18.38 21.29 -1.56
N ILE A 158 18.88 20.41 -0.66
CA ILE A 158 18.05 19.41 0.00
C ILE A 158 16.99 20.04 0.89
N TYR A 159 17.38 21.07 1.66
CA TYR A 159 16.42 21.81 2.50
C TYR A 159 15.42 22.58 1.65
N ALA A 160 15.89 23.20 0.56
CA ALA A 160 15.02 23.89 -0.40
C ALA A 160 14.03 22.92 -1.07
N ALA A 161 14.45 21.68 -1.34
CA ALA A 161 13.58 20.64 -1.89
C ALA A 161 12.50 20.20 -0.87
N ASP A 162 12.86 20.03 0.41
CA ASP A 162 11.89 19.71 1.46
C ASP A 162 10.87 20.84 1.64
N ASP A 163 11.35 22.09 1.71
CA ASP A 163 10.48 23.26 1.78
C ASP A 163 9.54 23.37 0.57
N ALA A 164 10.04 23.09 -0.63
CA ALA A 164 9.22 23.09 -1.84
C ALA A 164 8.12 22.01 -1.77
N CYS A 165 8.45 20.80 -1.33
CA CYS A 165 7.45 19.74 -1.13
C CYS A 165 6.40 20.16 -0.08
N ALA A 166 6.84 20.73 1.04
CA ALA A 166 5.96 21.16 2.11
C ALA A 166 5.01 22.29 1.67
N ASN A 167 5.52 23.26 0.91
CA ASN A 167 4.72 24.37 0.37
C ASN A 167 3.68 23.93 -0.66
N MET A 168 3.91 22.80 -1.33
CA MET A 168 2.95 22.15 -2.22
C MET A 168 2.01 21.16 -1.53
N GLY A 169 2.05 21.07 -0.19
CA GLY A 169 1.15 20.23 0.59
C GLY A 169 1.73 18.88 1.04
N GLN A 170 2.93 18.50 0.58
CA GLN A 170 3.56 17.24 0.98
C GLN A 170 4.78 17.48 1.89
N ALA A 171 4.54 17.84 3.15
CA ALA A 171 5.62 17.93 4.14
C ALA A 171 6.20 16.53 4.39
N LEU A 172 7.41 16.27 3.90
CA LEU A 172 8.03 14.94 3.95
C LEU A 172 8.13 14.44 5.40
N MET A 173 7.86 13.16 5.62
CA MET A 173 7.83 12.50 6.93
C MET A 173 6.79 13.06 7.93
N ARG A 174 5.91 13.95 7.49
CA ARG A 174 4.84 14.55 8.31
C ARG A 174 3.48 14.48 7.60
N PRO A 175 2.94 13.28 7.38
CA PRO A 175 1.62 13.13 6.75
C PRO A 175 0.53 13.75 7.62
N PRO A 176 -0.57 14.24 7.02
CA PRO A 176 -1.67 14.87 7.74
C PRO A 176 -2.46 13.88 8.63
N SER A 177 -2.40 12.60 8.30
CA SER A 177 -3.09 11.53 9.03
C SER A 177 -2.31 10.21 8.94
N VAL A 178 -2.82 9.19 9.62
CA VAL A 178 -2.29 7.82 9.54
C VAL A 178 -2.46 7.20 8.15
N GLU A 179 -3.36 7.74 7.34
CA GLU A 179 -3.59 7.32 5.96
C GLU A 179 -2.54 7.89 4.98
N GLY A 180 -1.72 8.82 5.45
CA GLY A 180 -0.74 9.50 4.61
C GLY A 180 -1.32 10.73 3.89
N TRP A 181 -0.82 11.01 2.70
CA TRP A 181 -1.34 12.04 1.79
C TRP A 181 -2.30 11.43 0.78
N GLN A 182 -3.41 12.08 0.52
CA GLN A 182 -4.43 11.54 -0.39
C GLN A 182 -3.99 11.58 -1.86
N GLY A 183 -3.20 12.57 -2.24
CA GLY A 183 -2.67 12.67 -3.60
C GLY A 183 -3.66 13.23 -4.62
N GLY A 184 -3.34 13.06 -5.91
CA GLY A 184 -4.19 13.51 -6.99
C GLY A 184 -4.42 15.03 -6.96
N THR A 185 -5.66 15.46 -6.96
CA THR A 185 -6.06 16.88 -6.91
C THR A 185 -5.97 17.53 -5.53
N GLU A 186 -5.54 16.80 -4.52
CA GLU A 186 -5.37 17.31 -3.16
C GLU A 186 -4.02 18.00 -2.93
N TRP A 187 -3.13 18.03 -3.94
CA TRP A 187 -1.84 18.73 -3.92
C TRP A 187 -1.96 20.22 -4.21
#